data_6333ffc3918371c91ebefbc5f0ab9440
#
_entry.id   6333ffc3918371c91ebefbc5f0ab9440
#
_cell.length_a   1.000
_cell.length_b   1.000
_cell.length_c   1.000
_cell.angle_alpha   90.00
_cell.angle_beta   90.00
_cell.angle_gamma   90.00
#
_symmetry.space_group_name_H-M   'P 1'
#
loop_
_entity.id
_entity.type
_entity.pdbx_description
1 polymer ?
#
loop_
_entity_poly.entity_id
_entity_poly.type
_entity_poly.pdbx_seq_one_letter_code
_entity_poly.pdbx_strand_id
1 'polypeptide(L)'
;MSKNKLSKFADMATYPHVFEPTFGDAPFEMRGRWGSDFFHNANPIVLELGCGRGEYTVGLAKLFPEKNFIGVDIKGARMWTGATQSLREGMANVAFLRTQIEFIEK
;
A
#
# COMPACT_ATOMS: atom_id res chain seq x y z
N MET A 1 -11.02 20.51 -7.47
CA MET A 1 -9.88 20.45 -8.40
C MET A 1 -9.01 19.25 -8.06
N SER A 2 -8.62 18.47 -9.04
CA SER A 2 -7.82 17.28 -8.77
C SER A 2 -6.36 17.65 -8.58
N LYS A 3 -5.67 16.91 -7.72
CA LYS A 3 -4.25 17.07 -7.51
C LYS A 3 -3.47 16.59 -8.72
N ASN A 4 -2.33 17.21 -8.99
CA ASN A 4 -1.45 16.74 -10.03
C ASN A 4 -0.57 15.60 -9.49
N LYS A 5 0.15 14.96 -10.42
CA LYS A 5 0.95 13.78 -10.08
C LYS A 5 2.03 14.09 -9.04
N LEU A 6 2.72 15.22 -9.18
CA LEU A 6 3.81 15.57 -8.27
C LEU A 6 3.29 15.82 -6.85
N SER A 7 2.14 16.50 -6.74
CA SER A 7 1.52 16.72 -5.42
C SER A 7 1.12 15.40 -4.76
N LYS A 8 0.61 14.46 -5.55
CA LYS A 8 0.22 13.15 -5.01
C LYS A 8 1.42 12.38 -4.49
N PHE A 9 2.54 12.41 -5.21
CA PHE A 9 3.76 11.77 -4.74
C PHE A 9 4.28 12.41 -3.46
N ALA A 10 4.22 13.74 -3.38
CA ALA A 10 4.67 14.46 -2.19
C ALA A 10 3.82 14.08 -0.98
N ASP A 11 2.50 14.00 -1.16
CA ASP A 11 1.60 13.58 -0.08
C ASP A 11 1.95 12.16 0.40
N MET A 12 2.05 11.22 -0.54
CA MET A 12 2.27 9.81 -0.20
C MET A 12 3.62 9.57 0.46
N ALA A 13 4.61 10.41 0.18
CA ALA A 13 5.91 10.29 0.84
C ALA A 13 5.83 10.50 2.36
N THR A 14 4.75 11.13 2.83
CA THR A 14 4.54 11.35 4.26
C THR A 14 3.63 10.29 4.89
N TYR A 15 3.03 9.41 4.09
CA TYR A 15 2.08 8.43 4.60
C TYR A 15 2.81 7.20 5.15
N PRO A 16 2.56 6.83 6.42
CA PRO A 16 3.29 5.71 7.04
C PRO A 16 2.96 4.35 6.44
N HIS A 17 1.83 4.22 5.73
CA HIS A 17 1.39 2.94 5.17
C HIS A 17 1.64 2.84 3.65
N VAL A 18 2.41 3.78 3.09
CA VAL A 18 2.78 3.74 1.67
C VAL A 18 4.29 3.51 1.57
N PHE A 19 4.67 2.49 0.83
CA PHE A 19 6.06 2.08 0.70
C PHE A 19 6.51 2.16 -0.76
N GLU A 20 7.70 2.70 -0.98
CA GLU A 20 8.26 2.88 -2.32
C GLU A 20 9.72 2.41 -2.35
N PRO A 21 9.95 1.09 -2.41
CA PRO A 21 11.32 0.58 -2.43
C PRO A 21 12.07 1.02 -3.68
N THR A 22 13.37 1.22 -3.54
CA THR A 22 14.23 1.60 -4.65
C THR A 22 14.66 0.35 -5.41
N PHE A 23 14.42 0.34 -6.72
CA PHE A 23 14.76 -0.80 -7.56
C PHE A 23 16.26 -0.97 -7.65
N GLY A 24 16.72 -2.23 -7.62
CA GLY A 24 18.12 -2.55 -7.81
C GLY A 24 19.00 -2.34 -6.59
N ASP A 25 18.45 -1.87 -5.50
CA ASP A 25 19.18 -1.67 -4.26
C ASP A 25 19.08 -2.88 -3.35
N ALA A 26 19.41 -2.70 -2.07
CA ALA A 26 19.31 -3.75 -1.07
C ALA A 26 17.89 -4.32 -1.01
N PRO A 27 17.70 -5.54 -0.51
CA PRO A 27 16.37 -6.12 -0.39
C PRO A 27 15.42 -5.20 0.36
N PHE A 28 14.16 -5.20 -0.07
CA PHE A 28 13.12 -4.41 0.58
C PHE A 28 12.92 -4.90 2.02
N GLU A 29 13.02 -3.99 2.97
CA GLU A 29 13.04 -4.34 4.40
C GLU A 29 11.78 -5.05 4.88
N MET A 30 10.62 -4.72 4.31
CA MET A 30 9.35 -5.32 4.74
C MET A 30 9.12 -6.72 4.18
N ARG A 31 9.98 -7.19 3.30
CA ARG A 31 9.84 -8.50 2.69
C ARG A 31 9.82 -9.59 3.76
N GLY A 32 8.71 -10.32 3.82
CA GLY A 32 8.54 -11.37 4.82
C GLY A 32 8.22 -10.88 6.22
N ARG A 33 8.09 -9.58 6.44
CA ARG A 33 7.89 -9.03 7.77
C ARG A 33 6.67 -8.13 7.90
N TRP A 34 5.78 -8.17 6.93
CA TRP A 34 4.59 -7.31 6.96
C TRP A 34 3.73 -7.54 8.20
N GLY A 35 3.54 -8.81 8.56
CA GLY A 35 2.72 -9.15 9.72
C GLY A 35 3.32 -8.64 11.01
N SER A 36 4.61 -8.92 11.24
CA SER A 36 5.25 -8.57 12.51
C SER A 36 5.61 -7.09 12.61
N ASP A 37 6.10 -6.48 11.50
CA ASP A 37 6.72 -5.16 11.57
C ASP A 37 5.78 -4.03 11.18
N PHE A 38 4.73 -4.31 10.40
CA PHE A 38 3.79 -3.25 10.01
C PHE A 38 2.40 -3.47 10.60
N PHE A 39 1.76 -4.59 10.27
CA PHE A 39 0.39 -4.83 10.73
C PHE A 39 0.32 -5.22 12.21
N HIS A 40 1.40 -5.77 12.74
CA HIS A 40 1.50 -6.18 14.16
C HIS A 40 0.45 -7.20 14.54
N ASN A 41 0.14 -8.13 13.65
CA ASN A 41 -0.77 -9.23 13.92
C ASN A 41 -0.46 -10.40 13.00
N ALA A 42 -1.12 -11.52 13.21
CA ALA A 42 -0.90 -12.74 12.44
C ALA A 42 -2.02 -13.00 11.42
N ASN A 43 -2.80 -11.98 11.09
CA ASN A 43 -3.89 -12.13 10.14
C ASN A 43 -3.36 -12.39 8.72
N PRO A 44 -4.13 -13.11 7.90
CA PRO A 44 -3.72 -13.34 6.52
C PRO A 44 -3.49 -12.04 5.76
N ILE A 45 -2.52 -12.04 4.87
CA ILE A 45 -2.19 -10.89 4.03
C ILE A 45 -2.64 -11.16 2.60
N VAL A 46 -3.46 -10.28 2.06
CA VAL A 46 -3.97 -10.37 0.70
C VAL A 46 -3.31 -9.28 -0.15
N LEU A 47 -2.70 -9.69 -1.26
CA LEU A 47 -2.09 -8.76 -2.19
C LEU A 47 -3.06 -8.45 -3.33
N GLU A 48 -3.27 -7.16 -3.59
CA GLU A 48 -4.05 -6.70 -4.74
C GLU A 48 -3.08 -6.17 -5.77
N LEU A 49 -2.71 -7.01 -6.74
CA LEU A 49 -1.74 -6.65 -7.78
C LEU A 49 -2.41 -5.76 -8.82
N GLY A 50 -1.74 -4.65 -9.15
CA GLY A 50 -2.31 -3.68 -10.09
C GLY A 50 -3.47 -2.92 -9.47
N CYS A 51 -3.33 -2.46 -8.22
CA CYS A 51 -4.42 -1.87 -7.46
C CYS A 51 -4.94 -0.54 -8.03
N GLY A 52 -4.20 0.10 -8.93
CA GLY A 52 -4.62 1.37 -9.51
C GLY A 52 -4.88 2.43 -8.45
N ARG A 53 -6.10 2.95 -8.39
CA ARG A 53 -6.47 3.99 -7.42
C ARG A 53 -6.58 3.49 -6.00
N GLY A 54 -6.61 2.18 -5.81
CA GLY A 54 -6.64 1.60 -4.47
C GLY A 54 -8.02 1.53 -3.82
N GLU A 55 -9.06 1.97 -4.52
CA GLU A 55 -10.41 1.98 -3.96
C GLU A 55 -10.93 0.60 -3.65
N TYR A 56 -10.63 -0.36 -4.52
CA TYR A 56 -11.07 -1.74 -4.30
C TYR A 56 -10.34 -2.35 -3.10
N THR A 57 -9.04 -2.08 -2.98
CA THR A 57 -8.24 -2.56 -1.84
C THR A 57 -8.82 -2.05 -0.52
N VAL A 58 -9.12 -0.75 -0.46
CA VAL A 58 -9.71 -0.14 0.72
C VAL A 58 -11.09 -0.73 1.01
N GLY A 59 -11.91 -0.93 -0.03
CA GLY A 59 -13.23 -1.53 0.11
C GLY A 59 -13.18 -2.93 0.68
N LEU A 60 -12.25 -3.76 0.20
CA LEU A 60 -12.06 -5.11 0.73
C LEU A 60 -11.60 -5.08 2.18
N ALA A 61 -10.70 -4.16 2.52
CA ALA A 61 -10.20 -4.05 3.89
C ALA A 61 -11.31 -3.68 4.86
N LYS A 62 -12.28 -2.87 4.43
CA LYS A 62 -13.43 -2.54 5.27
C LYS A 62 -14.35 -3.74 5.48
N LEU A 63 -14.51 -4.56 4.44
CA LEU A 63 -15.37 -5.73 4.52
C LEU A 63 -14.77 -6.86 5.34
N PHE A 64 -13.44 -6.95 5.36
CA PHE A 64 -12.73 -8.06 6.01
C PHE A 64 -11.70 -7.53 7.00
N PRO A 65 -12.15 -6.98 8.15
CA PRO A 65 -11.20 -6.42 9.11
C PRO A 65 -10.28 -7.47 9.74
N GLU A 66 -10.60 -8.75 9.60
CA GLU A 66 -9.77 -9.83 10.10
C GLU A 66 -8.61 -10.20 9.16
N LYS A 67 -8.50 -9.50 8.03
CA LYS A 67 -7.42 -9.72 7.06
C LYS A 67 -6.65 -8.42 6.83
N ASN A 68 -5.41 -8.55 6.39
CA ASN A 68 -4.58 -7.40 6.02
C ASN A 68 -4.48 -7.33 4.49
N PHE A 69 -4.49 -6.12 3.95
CA PHE A 69 -4.49 -5.92 2.51
C PHE A 69 -3.33 -5.02 2.09
N ILE A 70 -2.65 -5.39 1.02
CA ILE A 70 -1.58 -4.58 0.43
C ILE A 70 -1.91 -4.36 -1.04
N GLY A 71 -2.15 -3.10 -1.40
CA GLY A 71 -2.36 -2.72 -2.79
C GLY A 71 -1.02 -2.44 -3.45
N VAL A 72 -0.78 -3.02 -4.62
CA VAL A 72 0.50 -2.93 -5.32
C VAL A 72 0.29 -2.38 -6.71
N ASP A 73 1.07 -1.37 -7.08
CA ASP A 73 1.07 -0.85 -8.45
C ASP A 73 2.40 -0.15 -8.72
N ILE A 74 2.82 -0.15 -9.98
CA ILE A 74 4.04 0.57 -10.36
C ILE A 74 3.75 2.06 -10.56
N LYS A 75 2.53 2.42 -10.92
CA LYS A 75 2.15 3.82 -11.16
C LYS A 75 1.60 4.42 -9.86
N GLY A 76 2.52 4.69 -8.95
CA GLY A 76 2.17 5.05 -7.58
C GLY A 76 1.22 6.24 -7.42
N ALA A 77 1.26 7.23 -8.34
CA ALA A 77 0.38 8.39 -8.21
C ALA A 77 -1.09 8.03 -8.18
N ARG A 78 -1.47 6.93 -8.84
CA ARG A 78 -2.86 6.49 -8.88
C ARG A 78 -3.34 5.97 -7.53
N MET A 79 -2.43 5.48 -6.70
CA MET A 79 -2.77 4.94 -5.38
C MET A 79 -3.15 6.03 -4.37
N TRP A 80 -2.88 7.30 -4.70
CA TRP A 80 -3.15 8.40 -3.77
C TRP A 80 -4.58 8.40 -3.25
N THR A 81 -5.55 8.07 -4.11
CA THR A 81 -6.96 8.05 -3.73
C THR A 81 -7.21 7.09 -2.56
N GLY A 82 -6.83 5.83 -2.73
CA GLY A 82 -7.02 4.83 -1.68
C GLY A 82 -6.14 5.06 -0.47
N ALA A 83 -4.90 5.49 -0.69
CA ALA A 83 -3.98 5.76 0.41
C ALA A 83 -4.49 6.91 1.28
N THR A 84 -4.98 7.98 0.65
CA THR A 84 -5.52 9.12 1.39
C THR A 84 -6.78 8.75 2.14
N GLN A 85 -7.67 7.99 1.50
CA GLN A 85 -8.91 7.56 2.15
C GLN A 85 -8.62 6.69 3.38
N SER A 86 -7.76 5.70 3.23
CA SER A 86 -7.46 4.80 4.35
C SER A 86 -6.76 5.52 5.50
N LEU A 87 -5.90 6.50 5.17
CA LEU A 87 -5.25 7.30 6.20
C LEU A 87 -6.26 8.14 6.97
N ARG A 88 -7.17 8.81 6.27
CA ARG A 88 -8.20 9.63 6.91
C ARG A 88 -9.11 8.82 7.80
N GLU A 89 -9.39 7.58 7.42
CA GLU A 89 -10.29 6.72 8.17
C GLU A 89 -9.58 5.91 9.25
N GLY A 90 -8.28 6.11 9.40
CA GLY A 90 -7.50 5.43 10.43
C GLY A 90 -7.46 3.92 10.28
N MET A 91 -7.47 3.42 9.05
CA MET A 91 -7.50 1.98 8.79
C MET A 91 -6.13 1.35 9.06
N ALA A 92 -6.10 0.32 9.90
CA ALA A 92 -4.86 -0.34 10.30
C ALA A 92 -4.55 -1.60 9.51
N ASN A 93 -5.46 -2.05 8.65
CA ASN A 93 -5.31 -3.31 7.92
C ASN A 93 -5.07 -3.13 6.42
N VAL A 94 -4.53 -1.98 6.03
CA VAL A 94 -4.24 -1.71 4.63
C VAL A 94 -2.91 -0.99 4.49
N ALA A 95 -2.16 -1.35 3.45
CA ALA A 95 -0.92 -0.68 3.08
C ALA A 95 -0.85 -0.61 1.56
N PHE A 96 0.01 0.25 1.05
CA PHE A 96 0.23 0.40 -0.38
C PHE A 96 1.71 0.30 -0.70
N LEU A 97 2.01 -0.37 -1.79
CA LEU A 97 3.39 -0.61 -2.22
C LEU A 97 3.53 -0.23 -3.69
N ARG A 98 4.40 0.74 -3.96
CA ARG A 98 4.73 1.13 -5.32
C ARG A 98 5.97 0.37 -5.76
N THR A 99 5.77 -0.65 -6.59
CA THR A 99 6.89 -1.42 -7.13
C THR A 99 6.44 -2.19 -8.36
N GLN A 100 7.39 -2.71 -9.11
CA GLN A 100 7.07 -3.61 -10.21
C GLN A 100 6.65 -4.94 -9.63
N ILE A 101 5.59 -5.51 -10.20
CA ILE A 101 5.01 -6.74 -9.67
C ILE A 101 6.03 -7.88 -9.64
N GLU A 102 6.91 -7.96 -10.63
CA GLU A 102 7.91 -9.02 -10.69
C GLU A 102 8.96 -8.94 -9.57
N PHE A 103 9.03 -7.85 -8.85
CA PHE A 103 9.96 -7.71 -7.73
C PHE A 103 9.33 -8.03 -6.39
N ILE A 104 8.05 -8.43 -6.38
CA ILE A 104 7.39 -8.79 -5.14
C ILE A 104 7.75 -10.23 -4.81
N GLU A 105 8.41 -10.41 -3.67
CA GLU A 105 8.69 -11.73 -3.14
C GLU A 105 8.18 -11.79 -1.72
N LYS A 106 7.69 -12.95 -1.36
CA LYS A 106 7.04 -13.14 -0.06
C LYS A 106 8.01 -13.21 1.09
#